data_446bdc44d821b7419cd8b3afdf9ebd9e
#
_entry.id   446bdc44d821b7419cd8b3afdf9ebd9e
#
_cell.length_a   1.000
_cell.length_b   1.000
_cell.length_c   1.000
_cell.angle_alpha   90.00
_cell.angle_beta   90.00
_cell.angle_gamma   90.00
#
_symmetry.space_group_name_H-M   'P 1'
#
loop_
_entity.id
_entity.type
_entity.pdbx_description
1 polymer ?
#
loop_
_entity_poly.entity_id
_entity_poly.type
_entity_poly.pdbx_seq_one_letter_code
_entity_poly.pdbx_strand_id
1 'polypeptide(L)'
;MEKIRIITESASDMGTPEREDVTVLPMHITFGEKEYLDGVNLSHQEFYNMLIESDELPKTSLISPGTFADEFEKAEKAGEQVVVIVLSAKLSGTYQSAMVAAADYDNVTVVDSESVAVGERILVDYALRLKDQGKTAAEIAEELETAKKKVHVIALLDTLEYLKKGGRISKSVAMIGGMLSINPVSD
;
A
#
# COMPACT_ATOMS: atom_id res chain seq x y z
N MET A 1 -8.43 -27.09 -2.28
CA MET A 1 -7.47 -25.98 -2.25
C MET A 1 -8.26 -24.77 -1.73
N GLU A 2 -7.70 -24.05 -0.77
CA GLU A 2 -8.33 -22.88 -0.18
C GLU A 2 -8.49 -21.78 -1.24
N LYS A 3 -9.63 -21.13 -1.29
CA LYS A 3 -9.80 -19.95 -2.14
C LYS A 3 -9.23 -18.75 -1.38
N ILE A 4 -8.28 -18.06 -1.96
CA ILE A 4 -7.60 -16.94 -1.32
C ILE A 4 -7.68 -15.71 -2.21
N ARG A 5 -8.08 -14.58 -1.63
CA ARG A 5 -8.03 -13.26 -2.23
C ARG A 5 -6.90 -12.46 -1.61
N ILE A 6 -6.10 -11.82 -2.45
CA ILE A 6 -5.08 -10.87 -2.02
C ILE A 6 -5.66 -9.46 -2.19
N ILE A 7 -5.61 -8.66 -1.12
CA ILE A 7 -6.04 -7.26 -1.17
C ILE A 7 -4.83 -6.38 -0.87
N THR A 8 -4.64 -5.36 -1.67
CA THR A 8 -3.64 -4.31 -1.48
C THR A 8 -4.24 -2.95 -1.85
N GLU A 9 -3.47 -1.88 -1.79
CA GLU A 9 -3.92 -0.57 -2.26
C GLU A 9 -2.99 -0.01 -3.35
N SER A 10 -3.39 1.12 -3.94
CA SER A 10 -2.70 1.71 -5.09
C SER A 10 -1.27 2.17 -4.79
N ALA A 11 -0.90 2.42 -3.52
CA ALA A 11 0.48 2.74 -3.15
C ALA A 11 1.47 1.58 -3.35
N SER A 12 0.98 0.38 -3.64
CA SER A 12 1.80 -0.78 -4.05
C SER A 12 2.34 -0.67 -5.49
N ASP A 13 1.93 0.35 -6.25
CA ASP A 13 2.24 0.50 -7.69
C ASP A 13 1.85 -0.73 -8.54
N MET A 14 0.88 -1.50 -8.08
CA MET A 14 0.46 -2.71 -8.79
C MET A 14 -0.35 -2.38 -10.05
N GLY A 15 -0.97 -1.20 -10.09
CA GLY A 15 -1.86 -0.81 -11.17
C GLY A 15 -3.14 -1.66 -11.19
N THR A 16 -3.76 -1.79 -12.36
CA THR A 16 -4.93 -2.67 -12.53
C THR A 16 -4.46 -4.12 -12.63
N PRO A 17 -4.84 -4.99 -11.69
CA PRO A 17 -4.39 -6.39 -11.72
C PRO A 17 -5.06 -7.14 -12.87
N GLU A 18 -4.29 -8.00 -13.55
CA GLU A 18 -4.81 -8.92 -14.57
C GLU A 18 -5.49 -10.17 -13.96
N ARG A 19 -5.34 -10.35 -12.64
CA ARG A 19 -5.84 -11.51 -11.88
C ARG A 19 -7.13 -11.16 -11.14
N GLU A 20 -8.12 -12.02 -11.25
CA GLU A 20 -9.41 -11.87 -10.55
C GLU A 20 -9.34 -12.09 -9.02
N ASP A 21 -8.28 -12.75 -8.55
CA ASP A 21 -8.03 -13.04 -7.15
C ASP A 21 -7.20 -11.96 -6.43
N VAL A 22 -6.98 -10.82 -7.09
CA VAL A 22 -6.33 -9.63 -6.54
C VAL A 22 -7.29 -8.46 -6.59
N THR A 23 -7.37 -7.73 -5.47
CA THR A 23 -8.10 -6.46 -5.38
C THR A 23 -7.11 -5.36 -5.02
N VAL A 24 -7.09 -4.29 -5.81
CA VAL A 24 -6.31 -3.09 -5.52
C VAL A 24 -7.26 -1.96 -5.15
N LEU A 25 -7.21 -1.52 -3.91
CA LEU A 25 -8.05 -0.43 -3.41
C LEU A 25 -7.41 0.92 -3.76
N PRO A 26 -8.14 1.83 -4.43
CA PRO A 26 -7.59 3.14 -4.77
C PRO A 26 -7.47 4.03 -3.53
N MET A 27 -6.32 4.66 -3.36
CA MET A 27 -6.17 5.73 -2.38
C MET A 27 -6.86 7.01 -2.86
N HIS A 28 -7.35 7.79 -1.93
CA HIS A 28 -7.91 9.11 -2.23
C HIS A 28 -6.78 10.15 -2.33
N ILE A 29 -6.84 10.96 -3.38
CA ILE A 29 -5.93 12.08 -3.64
C ILE A 29 -6.77 13.34 -3.75
N THR A 30 -6.41 14.38 -2.98
CA THR A 30 -7.10 15.67 -2.99
C THR A 30 -6.17 16.75 -3.50
N PHE A 31 -6.59 17.48 -4.53
CA PHE A 31 -5.99 18.74 -5.00
C PHE A 31 -6.96 19.90 -4.72
N GLY A 32 -6.59 20.78 -3.81
CA GLY A 32 -7.50 21.84 -3.35
C GLY A 32 -8.79 21.26 -2.78
N GLU A 33 -9.93 21.56 -3.44
CA GLU A 33 -11.26 21.04 -3.07
C GLU A 33 -11.69 19.79 -3.88
N LYS A 34 -10.89 19.36 -4.85
CA LYS A 34 -11.23 18.23 -5.71
C LYS A 34 -10.62 16.95 -5.20
N GLU A 35 -11.43 15.89 -5.18
CA GLU A 35 -11.04 14.56 -4.75
C GLU A 35 -11.00 13.61 -5.95
N TYR A 36 -9.99 12.76 -5.93
CA TYR A 36 -9.70 11.76 -6.96
C TYR A 36 -9.40 10.41 -6.32
N LEU A 37 -9.59 9.35 -7.12
CA LEU A 37 -9.18 7.99 -6.80
C LEU A 37 -7.98 7.61 -7.66
N ASP A 38 -6.89 7.28 -7.01
CA ASP A 38 -5.61 6.95 -7.64
C ASP A 38 -5.75 5.78 -8.63
N GLY A 39 -5.32 6.00 -9.87
CA GLY A 39 -5.42 5.02 -10.95
C GLY A 39 -6.83 4.73 -11.48
N VAL A 40 -7.89 5.36 -10.93
CA VAL A 40 -9.28 5.17 -11.35
C VAL A 40 -9.78 6.38 -12.17
N ASN A 41 -9.78 7.56 -11.58
CA ASN A 41 -10.21 8.79 -12.24
C ASN A 41 -9.12 9.87 -12.22
N LEU A 42 -7.89 9.49 -11.89
CA LEU A 42 -6.67 10.29 -12.00
C LEU A 42 -5.55 9.38 -12.49
N SER A 43 -5.12 9.57 -13.71
CA SER A 43 -3.96 8.87 -14.26
C SER A 43 -2.65 9.46 -13.71
N HIS A 44 -1.56 8.69 -13.73
CA HIS A 44 -0.25 9.17 -13.32
C HIS A 44 0.19 10.41 -14.12
N GLN A 45 -0.08 10.44 -15.42
CA GLN A 45 0.27 11.60 -16.26
C GLN A 45 -0.50 12.85 -15.84
N GLU A 46 -1.80 12.74 -15.58
CA GLU A 46 -2.63 13.85 -15.11
C GLU A 46 -2.17 14.32 -13.73
N PHE A 47 -1.87 13.38 -12.82
CA PHE A 47 -1.33 13.69 -11.49
C PHE A 47 -0.07 14.55 -11.60
N TYR A 48 0.91 14.15 -12.41
CA TYR A 48 2.17 14.91 -12.56
C TYR A 48 1.95 16.26 -13.24
N ASN A 49 1.06 16.35 -14.24
CA ASN A 49 0.71 17.63 -14.86
C ASN A 49 0.11 18.59 -13.82
N MET A 50 -0.86 18.10 -13.02
CA MET A 50 -1.46 18.89 -11.94
C MET A 50 -0.45 19.28 -10.87
N LEU A 51 0.48 18.39 -10.51
CA LEU A 51 1.53 18.67 -9.51
C LEU A 51 2.48 19.79 -9.97
N ILE A 52 2.77 19.87 -11.27
CA ILE A 52 3.63 20.90 -11.86
C ILE A 52 2.88 22.25 -11.97
N GLU A 53 1.59 22.21 -12.31
CA GLU A 53 0.76 23.40 -12.54
C GLU A 53 0.18 24.00 -11.26
N SER A 54 0.13 23.23 -10.17
CA SER A 54 -0.51 23.65 -8.90
C SER A 54 0.51 24.23 -7.93
N ASP A 55 0.13 25.37 -7.34
CA ASP A 55 0.86 25.93 -6.18
C ASP A 55 0.59 25.16 -4.89
N GLU A 56 -0.48 24.33 -4.85
CA GLU A 56 -0.86 23.53 -3.71
C GLU A 56 -0.40 22.07 -3.88
N LEU A 57 0.17 21.52 -2.82
CA LEU A 57 0.52 20.09 -2.81
C LEU A 57 -0.71 19.21 -2.64
N PRO A 58 -0.79 18.10 -3.37
CA PRO A 58 -1.83 17.11 -3.15
C PRO A 58 -1.72 16.49 -1.76
N LYS A 59 -2.85 16.08 -1.23
CA LYS A 59 -2.96 15.33 0.02
C LYS A 59 -3.52 13.95 -0.29
N THR A 60 -3.03 12.94 0.42
CA THR A 60 -3.59 11.59 0.35
C THR A 60 -4.32 11.26 1.64
N SER A 61 -5.40 10.49 1.53
CA SER A 61 -6.13 9.95 2.66
C SER A 61 -5.94 8.44 2.74
N LEU A 62 -5.98 7.92 3.97
CA LEU A 62 -5.99 6.46 4.19
C LEU A 62 -7.26 5.85 3.61
N ILE A 63 -7.20 4.55 3.31
CA ILE A 63 -8.41 3.78 2.97
C ILE A 63 -9.22 3.56 4.24
N SER A 64 -10.52 3.86 4.18
CA SER A 64 -11.40 3.78 5.35
C SER A 64 -11.63 2.34 5.81
N PRO A 65 -11.93 2.10 7.10
CA PRO A 65 -12.35 0.77 7.56
C PRO A 65 -13.58 0.23 6.81
N GLY A 66 -14.53 1.11 6.46
CA GLY A 66 -15.73 0.72 5.70
C GLY A 66 -15.39 0.17 4.32
N THR A 67 -14.42 0.78 3.61
CA THR A 67 -13.97 0.30 2.30
C THR A 67 -13.36 -1.10 2.39
N PHE A 68 -12.58 -1.38 3.44
CA PHE A 68 -12.05 -2.72 3.70
C PHE A 68 -13.17 -3.70 4.06
N ALA A 69 -14.09 -3.31 4.93
CA ALA A 69 -15.22 -4.15 5.34
C ALA A 69 -16.09 -4.57 4.16
N ASP A 70 -16.33 -3.68 3.20
CA ASP A 70 -17.09 -3.99 1.98
C ASP A 70 -16.42 -5.12 1.15
N GLU A 71 -15.09 -5.12 1.06
CA GLU A 71 -14.34 -6.17 0.37
C GLU A 71 -14.27 -7.47 1.18
N PHE A 72 -14.15 -7.37 2.50
CA PHE A 72 -14.13 -8.54 3.38
C PHE A 72 -15.49 -9.27 3.37
N GLU A 73 -16.58 -8.52 3.38
CA GLU A 73 -17.94 -9.09 3.25
C GLU A 73 -18.14 -9.83 1.92
N LYS A 74 -17.60 -9.27 0.81
CA LYS A 74 -17.65 -9.92 -0.50
C LYS A 74 -16.87 -11.24 -0.50
N ALA A 75 -15.66 -11.23 0.07
CA ALA A 75 -14.82 -12.41 0.18
C ALA A 75 -15.43 -13.48 1.08
N GLU A 76 -16.00 -13.09 2.22
CA GLU A 76 -16.70 -14.00 3.13
C GLU A 76 -17.87 -14.70 2.42
N LYS A 77 -18.74 -13.94 1.71
CA LYS A 77 -19.86 -14.47 0.92
C LYS A 77 -19.39 -15.41 -0.19
N ALA A 78 -18.19 -15.20 -0.73
CA ALA A 78 -17.57 -16.08 -1.74
C ALA A 78 -16.88 -17.31 -1.14
N GLY A 79 -16.77 -17.40 0.19
CA GLY A 79 -16.05 -18.46 0.89
C GLY A 79 -14.54 -18.37 0.67
N GLU A 80 -14.02 -17.16 0.57
CA GLU A 80 -12.57 -16.87 0.35
C GLU A 80 -11.91 -16.52 1.68
N GLN A 81 -10.65 -16.93 1.82
CA GLN A 81 -9.73 -16.38 2.81
C GLN A 81 -9.11 -15.12 2.23
N VAL A 82 -8.78 -14.16 3.07
CA VAL A 82 -8.22 -12.87 2.63
C VAL A 82 -6.86 -12.65 3.26
N VAL A 83 -5.88 -12.31 2.44
CA VAL A 83 -4.60 -11.76 2.88
C VAL A 83 -4.50 -10.32 2.40
N VAL A 84 -4.54 -9.38 3.33
CA VAL A 84 -4.40 -7.95 3.06
C VAL A 84 -2.94 -7.57 3.25
N ILE A 85 -2.34 -6.93 2.24
CA ILE A 85 -0.97 -6.44 2.29
C ILE A 85 -1.03 -4.96 2.00
N VAL A 86 -0.64 -4.13 2.96
CA VAL A 86 -0.76 -2.67 2.86
C VAL A 86 0.56 -1.98 3.16
N LEU A 87 0.67 -0.73 2.70
CA LEU A 87 1.85 0.09 2.94
C LEU A 87 2.14 0.26 4.44
N SER A 88 3.40 0.58 4.72
CA SER A 88 3.92 0.71 6.07
C SER A 88 3.05 1.54 6.99
N ALA A 89 2.71 0.98 8.15
CA ALA A 89 2.01 1.67 9.25
C ALA A 89 2.74 2.93 9.73
N LYS A 90 4.06 3.03 9.46
CA LYS A 90 4.84 4.24 9.74
C LYS A 90 4.52 5.39 8.79
N LEU A 91 4.04 5.10 7.57
CA LEU A 91 3.76 6.10 6.54
C LEU A 91 2.28 6.49 6.48
N SER A 92 1.37 5.55 6.76
CA SER A 92 -0.08 5.75 6.64
C SER A 92 -0.83 5.04 7.76
N GLY A 93 -2.04 5.51 8.05
CA GLY A 93 -3.00 4.84 8.92
C GLY A 93 -3.77 3.69 8.25
N THR A 94 -3.47 3.37 6.97
CA THR A 94 -4.20 2.34 6.20
C THR A 94 -4.11 0.96 6.85
N TYR A 95 -2.94 0.58 7.39
CA TYR A 95 -2.79 -0.66 8.13
C TYR A 95 -3.73 -0.73 9.34
N GLN A 96 -3.77 0.32 10.16
CA GLN A 96 -4.66 0.38 11.31
C GLN A 96 -6.14 0.34 10.89
N SER A 97 -6.47 0.99 9.79
CA SER A 97 -7.81 0.99 9.20
C SER A 97 -8.23 -0.44 8.79
N ALA A 98 -7.36 -1.16 8.10
CA ALA A 98 -7.59 -2.56 7.72
C ALA A 98 -7.74 -3.47 8.95
N MET A 99 -6.90 -3.29 9.99
CA MET A 99 -7.00 -4.05 11.25
C MET A 99 -8.31 -3.82 11.98
N VAL A 100 -8.81 -2.57 12.00
CA VAL A 100 -10.13 -2.26 12.59
C VAL A 100 -11.24 -2.99 11.84
N ALA A 101 -11.20 -2.97 10.51
CA ALA A 101 -12.20 -3.69 9.70
C ALA A 101 -12.10 -5.21 9.88
N ALA A 102 -10.89 -5.76 9.97
CA ALA A 102 -10.66 -7.20 10.08
C ALA A 102 -11.10 -7.80 11.43
N ALA A 103 -11.32 -6.98 12.45
CA ALA A 103 -11.71 -7.47 13.78
C ALA A 103 -13.04 -8.23 13.80
N ASP A 104 -13.89 -8.01 12.82
CA ASP A 104 -15.21 -8.65 12.69
C ASP A 104 -15.21 -9.86 11.73
N TYR A 105 -14.02 -10.26 11.19
CA TYR A 105 -13.89 -11.29 10.16
C TYR A 105 -12.81 -12.34 10.52
N ASP A 106 -13.23 -13.60 10.68
CA ASP A 106 -12.32 -14.72 11.00
C ASP A 106 -11.47 -15.19 9.79
N ASN A 107 -11.89 -14.82 8.57
CA ASN A 107 -11.24 -15.21 7.31
C ASN A 107 -10.25 -14.18 6.78
N VAL A 108 -9.90 -13.16 7.56
CA VAL A 108 -9.04 -12.04 7.12
C VAL A 108 -7.75 -11.98 7.92
N THR A 109 -6.63 -11.91 7.23
CA THR A 109 -5.32 -11.65 7.84
C THR A 109 -4.70 -10.40 7.23
N VAL A 110 -4.25 -9.46 8.06
CA VAL A 110 -3.66 -8.18 7.62
C VAL A 110 -2.17 -8.16 7.91
N VAL A 111 -1.38 -7.82 6.88
CA VAL A 111 0.09 -7.74 6.92
C VAL A 111 0.51 -6.29 6.68
N ASP A 112 1.25 -5.71 7.64
CA ASP A 112 2.01 -4.48 7.42
C ASP A 112 3.23 -4.82 6.57
N SER A 113 3.32 -4.31 5.35
CA SER A 113 4.48 -4.56 4.47
C SER A 113 5.77 -3.96 5.02
N GLU A 114 5.68 -3.03 5.97
CA GLU A 114 6.79 -2.18 6.43
C GLU A 114 7.50 -1.45 5.27
N SER A 115 6.85 -1.36 4.12
CA SER A 115 7.38 -0.83 2.87
C SER A 115 6.35 0.05 2.15
N VAL A 116 6.65 0.44 0.93
CA VAL A 116 5.78 1.20 0.03
C VAL A 116 6.23 1.00 -1.41
N ALA A 117 5.36 1.29 -2.38
CA ALA A 117 5.65 1.22 -3.81
C ALA A 117 6.21 -0.17 -4.21
N VAL A 118 7.32 -0.21 -4.93
CA VAL A 118 7.95 -1.45 -5.40
C VAL A 118 8.25 -2.46 -4.28
N GLY A 119 8.55 -1.98 -3.06
CA GLY A 119 8.84 -2.87 -1.94
C GLY A 119 7.60 -3.58 -1.41
N GLU A 120 6.48 -2.90 -1.36
CA GLU A 120 5.18 -3.48 -1.05
C GLU A 120 4.73 -4.43 -2.17
N ARG A 121 4.84 -4.00 -3.43
CA ARG A 121 4.52 -4.82 -4.59
C ARG A 121 5.26 -6.16 -4.60
N ILE A 122 6.56 -6.17 -4.28
CA ILE A 122 7.35 -7.42 -4.18
C ILE A 122 6.69 -8.40 -3.20
N LEU A 123 6.14 -7.92 -2.08
CA LEU A 123 5.46 -8.78 -1.11
C LEU A 123 4.11 -9.28 -1.64
N VAL A 124 3.37 -8.45 -2.37
CA VAL A 124 2.13 -8.88 -3.05
C VAL A 124 2.43 -9.95 -4.10
N ASP A 125 3.43 -9.74 -4.96
CA ASP A 125 3.87 -10.71 -5.96
C ASP A 125 4.37 -12.01 -5.31
N TYR A 126 5.02 -11.92 -4.16
CA TYR A 126 5.45 -13.09 -3.40
C TYR A 126 4.26 -13.86 -2.82
N ALA A 127 3.28 -13.18 -2.25
CA ALA A 127 2.05 -13.79 -1.76
C ALA A 127 1.31 -14.56 -2.86
N LEU A 128 1.23 -13.99 -4.06
CA LEU A 128 0.62 -14.63 -5.22
C LEU A 128 1.36 -15.91 -5.63
N ARG A 129 2.70 -15.90 -5.62
CA ARG A 129 3.50 -17.11 -5.91
C ARG A 129 3.27 -18.19 -4.86
N LEU A 130 3.22 -17.83 -3.57
CA LEU A 130 2.95 -18.78 -2.49
C LEU A 130 1.56 -19.39 -2.64
N LYS A 131 0.56 -18.57 -2.96
CA LYS A 131 -0.80 -19.03 -3.28
C LYS A 131 -0.81 -20.02 -4.45
N ASP A 132 -0.12 -19.69 -5.55
CA ASP A 132 -0.03 -20.56 -6.73
C ASP A 132 0.71 -21.88 -6.43
N GLN A 133 1.54 -21.93 -5.38
CA GLN A 133 2.16 -23.14 -4.84
C GLN A 133 1.24 -23.93 -3.90
N GLY A 134 0.03 -23.45 -3.65
CA GLY A 134 -0.96 -24.14 -2.82
C GLY A 134 -0.85 -23.88 -1.32
N LYS A 135 -0.12 -22.85 -0.92
CA LYS A 135 -0.06 -22.40 0.48
C LYS A 135 -1.41 -21.88 0.95
N THR A 136 -1.71 -22.08 2.23
CA THR A 136 -2.87 -21.50 2.91
C THR A 136 -2.66 -20.01 3.19
N ALA A 137 -3.74 -19.27 3.46
CA ALA A 137 -3.66 -17.84 3.81
C ALA A 137 -2.79 -17.60 5.05
N ALA A 138 -2.89 -18.47 6.05
CA ALA A 138 -2.06 -18.40 7.26
C ALA A 138 -0.57 -18.58 6.96
N GLU A 139 -0.22 -19.60 6.14
CA GLU A 139 1.17 -19.83 5.72
C GLU A 139 1.72 -18.68 4.89
N ILE A 140 0.90 -18.09 4.01
CA ILE A 140 1.28 -16.90 3.22
C ILE A 140 1.60 -15.74 4.16
N ALA A 141 0.74 -15.45 5.12
CA ALA A 141 0.95 -14.35 6.07
C ALA A 141 2.23 -14.56 6.90
N GLU A 142 2.51 -15.77 7.38
CA GLU A 142 3.74 -16.10 8.12
C GLU A 142 5.00 -15.91 7.28
N GLU A 143 4.97 -16.36 6.01
CA GLU A 143 6.08 -16.18 5.07
C GLU A 143 6.33 -14.69 4.78
N LEU A 144 5.25 -13.89 4.65
CA LEU A 144 5.35 -12.44 4.44
C LEU A 144 5.98 -11.73 5.64
N GLU A 145 5.65 -12.12 6.88
CA GLU A 145 6.27 -11.58 8.10
C GLU A 145 7.78 -11.80 8.15
N THR A 146 8.25 -12.87 7.53
CA THR A 146 9.68 -13.18 7.40
C THR A 146 10.29 -12.45 6.20
N ALA A 147 9.60 -12.42 5.07
CA ALA A 147 10.10 -11.85 3.81
C ALA A 147 10.24 -10.32 3.87
N LYS A 148 9.29 -9.61 4.49
CA LYS A 148 9.31 -8.15 4.60
C LYS A 148 10.59 -7.59 5.25
N LYS A 149 11.20 -8.36 6.17
CA LYS A 149 12.47 -7.99 6.83
C LYS A 149 13.69 -8.02 5.90
N LYS A 150 13.54 -8.64 4.71
CA LYS A 150 14.60 -8.76 3.70
C LYS A 150 14.38 -7.79 2.54
N VAL A 151 13.27 -7.10 2.49
CA VAL A 151 12.97 -6.10 1.46
C VAL A 151 13.54 -4.76 1.88
N HIS A 152 14.43 -4.22 1.07
CA HIS A 152 15.01 -2.89 1.26
C HIS A 152 14.74 -2.04 0.02
N VAL A 153 14.02 -0.94 0.20
CA VAL A 153 13.77 0.02 -0.89
C VAL A 153 14.81 1.14 -0.80
N ILE A 154 15.47 1.39 -1.91
CA ILE A 154 16.39 2.51 -2.07
C ILE A 154 15.78 3.46 -3.10
N ALA A 155 15.56 4.71 -2.71
CA ALA A 155 15.06 5.75 -3.59
C ALA A 155 16.11 6.86 -3.75
N LEU A 156 16.34 7.26 -5.00
CA LEU A 156 17.08 8.49 -5.31
C LEU A 156 16.08 9.62 -5.46
N LEU A 157 16.24 10.68 -4.71
CA LEU A 157 15.33 11.81 -4.68
C LEU A 157 16.10 13.09 -5.07
N ASP A 158 15.58 13.83 -6.03
CA ASP A 158 16.14 15.13 -6.43
C ASP A 158 15.92 16.20 -5.35
N THR A 159 14.82 16.07 -4.58
CA THR A 159 14.48 16.97 -3.48
C THR A 159 13.74 16.24 -2.36
N LEU A 160 13.96 16.68 -1.13
CA LEU A 160 13.24 16.23 0.06
C LEU A 160 12.02 17.11 0.39
N GLU A 161 11.78 18.15 -0.40
CA GLU A 161 10.75 19.16 -0.13
C GLU A 161 9.36 18.54 0.03
N TYR A 162 8.97 17.65 -0.89
CA TYR A 162 7.66 16.99 -0.86
C TYR A 162 7.49 16.09 0.37
N LEU A 163 8.53 15.34 0.73
CA LEU A 163 8.52 14.52 1.95
C LEU A 163 8.42 15.38 3.22
N LYS A 164 9.08 16.54 3.23
CA LYS A 164 9.02 17.49 4.35
C LYS A 164 7.64 18.11 4.47
N LYS A 165 7.09 18.65 3.38
CA LYS A 165 5.75 19.25 3.33
C LYS A 165 4.66 18.23 3.64
N GLY A 166 4.81 16.99 3.18
CA GLY A 166 3.90 15.87 3.49
C GLY A 166 4.05 15.31 4.91
N GLY A 167 5.05 15.73 5.68
CA GLY A 167 5.30 15.25 7.05
C GLY A 167 5.80 13.80 7.14
N ARG A 168 6.32 13.23 6.04
CA ARG A 168 6.86 11.87 5.98
C ARG A 168 8.39 11.82 5.99
N ILE A 169 9.09 12.94 6.01
CA ILE A 169 10.55 12.97 5.96
C ILE A 169 11.22 12.20 7.11
N SER A 170 10.81 12.44 8.35
CA SER A 170 11.38 11.74 9.52
C SER A 170 11.02 10.26 9.55
N LYS A 171 9.83 9.92 9.10
CA LYS A 171 9.35 8.53 9.00
C LYS A 171 10.06 7.76 7.91
N SER A 172 10.32 8.41 6.77
CA SER A 172 11.07 7.82 5.66
C SER A 172 12.54 7.58 6.04
N VAL A 173 13.18 8.53 6.71
CA VAL A 173 14.57 8.36 7.20
C VAL A 173 14.67 7.22 8.22
N ALA A 174 13.68 7.05 9.09
CA ALA A 174 13.63 5.93 10.03
C ALA A 174 13.46 4.57 9.34
N MET A 175 12.77 4.53 8.18
CA MET A 175 12.59 3.32 7.36
C MET A 175 13.85 2.94 6.58
N ILE A 176 14.62 3.92 6.13
CA ILE A 176 15.84 3.74 5.31
C ILE A 176 17.04 3.33 6.18
N GLY A 177 16.83 2.93 7.42
CA GLY A 177 17.85 2.31 8.29
C GLY A 177 19.26 2.86 8.11
N GLY A 178 19.57 4.01 8.68
CA GLY A 178 20.94 4.37 9.04
C GLY A 178 21.97 4.63 7.92
N MET A 179 21.59 4.67 6.64
CA MET A 179 22.53 4.76 5.52
C MET A 179 22.20 5.83 4.49
N LEU A 180 21.80 7.00 4.93
CA LEU A 180 21.84 8.17 4.08
C LEU A 180 22.58 9.28 4.82
N SER A 181 23.89 9.39 4.54
CA SER A 181 24.55 10.68 4.59
C SER A 181 23.92 11.52 3.48
N ILE A 182 22.77 12.12 3.76
CA ILE A 182 22.17 13.13 2.89
C ILE A 182 23.01 14.37 3.12
N ASN A 183 23.96 14.63 2.25
CA ASN A 183 24.54 15.95 2.12
C ASN A 183 23.50 16.78 1.36
N PRO A 184 22.80 17.73 2.02
CA PRO A 184 22.02 18.70 1.28
C PRO A 184 23.02 19.49 0.43
N VAL A 185 22.84 19.43 -0.89
CA VAL A 185 23.50 20.39 -1.77
C VAL A 185 22.81 21.72 -1.48
N SER A 186 23.48 22.57 -0.72
CA SER A 186 23.09 23.97 -0.56
C SER A 186 23.69 24.73 -1.74
N ASP A 187 22.85 25.27 -2.60
CA ASP A 187 23.17 26.46 -3.39
C ASP A 187 22.98 27.71 -2.53
#